data_099738726ec46bbc39ff8fb833fcd9d5
#
_entry.id   099738726ec46bbc39ff8fb833fcd9d5
#
_cell.length_a   1.000
_cell.length_b   1.000
_cell.length_c   1.000
_cell.angle_alpha   90.00
_cell.angle_beta   90.00
_cell.angle_gamma   90.00
#
_symmetry.space_group_name_H-M   'P 1'
#
loop_
_entity.id
_entity.type
_entity.pdbx_description
1 polymer ?
#
loop_
_entity_poly.entity_id
_entity_poly.type
_entity_poly.pdbx_seq_one_letter_code
_entity_poly.pdbx_strand_id
1 'polypeptide(L)'
;MKCIVVDDDPVQREAIKSCIASVKDLELVGVYPNAIEARLALQKRDVDLIFLDVEMPEMSGIEFLQSFKDVPQVIMVTSKKHYAFQAFEFDVTDYISKPIDMDRFSSAVQRARYYEENLKKQETEDSLFIKSDGVLGKINIEEILFVEALGDYIKLVT
;
A
#
# COMPACT_ATOMS: atom_id res chain seq x y z
N MET A 1 -7.14 7.72 0.16
CA MET A 1 -6.16 6.72 -0.26
C MET A 1 -5.83 6.94 -1.73
N LYS A 2 -4.58 7.27 -2.05
CA LYS A 2 -4.11 7.52 -3.43
C LYS A 2 -3.84 6.19 -4.13
N CYS A 3 -4.40 5.99 -5.31
CA CYS A 3 -4.23 4.73 -6.02
C CYS A 3 -3.78 4.92 -7.47
N ILE A 4 -3.15 3.88 -8.01
CA ILE A 4 -2.82 3.76 -9.43
C ILE A 4 -3.39 2.48 -10.02
N VAL A 5 -3.53 2.48 -11.34
CA VAL A 5 -3.93 1.31 -12.13
C VAL A 5 -2.80 0.94 -13.08
N VAL A 6 -2.45 -0.34 -13.11
CA VAL A 6 -1.41 -0.90 -13.98
C VAL A 6 -1.98 -2.13 -14.68
N ASP A 7 -2.24 -2.02 -15.96
CA ASP A 7 -2.87 -3.06 -16.80
C ASP A 7 -2.60 -2.72 -18.27
N ASP A 8 -2.22 -3.67 -19.10
CA ASP A 8 -1.89 -3.43 -20.51
C ASP A 8 -3.14 -3.27 -21.39
N ASP A 9 -4.28 -3.83 -20.97
CA ASP A 9 -5.54 -3.71 -21.70
C ASP A 9 -6.26 -2.38 -21.40
N PRO A 10 -6.44 -1.49 -22.39
CA PRO A 10 -7.13 -0.22 -22.20
C PRO A 10 -8.58 -0.38 -21.74
N VAL A 11 -9.28 -1.46 -22.12
CA VAL A 11 -10.66 -1.71 -21.70
C VAL A 11 -10.71 -2.03 -20.22
N GLN A 12 -9.76 -2.83 -19.74
CA GLN A 12 -9.66 -3.17 -18.32
C GLN A 12 -9.29 -1.95 -17.48
N ARG A 13 -8.36 -1.12 -17.95
CA ARG A 13 -8.05 0.15 -17.27
C ARG A 13 -9.28 1.03 -17.09
N GLU A 14 -10.12 1.19 -18.12
CA GLU A 14 -11.37 1.96 -18.02
C GLU A 14 -12.38 1.32 -17.06
N ALA A 15 -12.49 -0.01 -17.04
CA ALA A 15 -13.34 -0.71 -16.09
C ALA A 15 -12.90 -0.47 -14.64
N ILE A 16 -11.60 -0.58 -14.35
CA ILE A 16 -11.05 -0.32 -13.00
C ILE A 16 -11.26 1.15 -12.61
N LYS A 17 -11.01 2.10 -13.52
CA LYS A 17 -11.27 3.53 -13.28
C LYS A 17 -12.72 3.80 -12.90
N SER A 18 -13.68 3.16 -13.59
CA SER A 18 -15.10 3.29 -13.30
C SER A 18 -15.44 2.75 -11.91
N CYS A 19 -14.84 1.62 -11.51
CA CYS A 19 -14.98 1.09 -10.16
C CYS A 19 -14.41 2.05 -9.10
N ILE A 20 -13.21 2.60 -9.34
CA ILE A 20 -12.57 3.59 -8.45
C ILE A 20 -13.46 4.82 -8.26
N ALA A 21 -14.02 5.35 -9.36
CA ALA A 21 -14.89 6.52 -9.32
C ALA A 21 -16.18 6.29 -8.50
N SER A 22 -16.61 5.04 -8.34
CA SER A 22 -17.80 4.66 -7.57
C SER A 22 -17.53 4.49 -6.07
N VAL A 23 -16.26 4.47 -5.66
CA VAL A 23 -15.86 4.26 -4.26
C VAL A 23 -15.35 5.57 -3.67
N LYS A 24 -15.98 6.03 -2.57
CA LYS A 24 -15.53 7.23 -1.87
C LYS A 24 -14.11 7.04 -1.31
N ASP A 25 -13.37 8.14 -1.23
CA ASP A 25 -12.04 8.23 -0.60
C ASP A 25 -10.92 7.47 -1.35
N LEU A 26 -11.16 7.02 -2.59
CA LEU A 26 -10.12 6.64 -3.53
C LEU A 26 -9.80 7.80 -4.45
N GLU A 27 -8.53 8.16 -4.54
CA GLU A 27 -8.01 9.19 -5.44
C GLU A 27 -7.12 8.53 -6.50
N LEU A 28 -7.58 8.47 -7.74
CA LEU A 28 -6.81 7.94 -8.84
C LEU A 28 -5.73 8.95 -9.26
N VAL A 29 -4.46 8.66 -8.98
CA VAL A 29 -3.32 9.55 -9.26
C VAL A 29 -2.50 9.13 -10.48
N GLY A 30 -2.76 7.96 -11.06
CA GLY A 30 -2.07 7.49 -12.26
C GLY A 30 -2.68 6.24 -12.88
N VAL A 31 -2.50 6.11 -14.19
CA VAL A 31 -2.91 4.93 -14.99
C VAL A 31 -1.77 4.58 -15.93
N TYR A 32 -1.30 3.36 -15.89
CA TYR A 32 -0.10 2.93 -16.62
C TYR A 32 -0.38 1.68 -17.44
N PRO A 33 0.07 1.64 -18.70
CA PRO A 33 -0.14 0.50 -19.59
C PRO A 33 0.87 -0.65 -19.37
N ASN A 34 1.86 -0.47 -18.51
CA ASN A 34 2.88 -1.47 -18.22
C ASN A 34 3.56 -1.24 -16.87
N ALA A 35 4.23 -2.26 -16.41
CA ALA A 35 4.94 -2.28 -15.13
C ALA A 35 6.13 -1.29 -15.09
N ILE A 36 6.80 -1.05 -16.21
CA ILE A 36 7.99 -0.19 -16.29
C ILE A 36 7.61 1.26 -16.03
N GLU A 37 6.55 1.76 -16.69
CA GLU A 37 6.05 3.12 -16.48
C GLU A 37 5.52 3.32 -15.05
N ALA A 38 4.78 2.32 -14.53
CA ALA A 38 4.30 2.34 -13.16
C ALA A 38 5.45 2.43 -12.15
N ARG A 39 6.52 1.66 -12.34
CA ARG A 39 7.71 1.68 -11.49
C ARG A 39 8.40 3.04 -11.46
N LEU A 40 8.53 3.70 -12.60
CA LEU A 40 9.09 5.05 -12.68
C LEU A 40 8.22 6.09 -11.98
N ALA A 41 6.90 5.91 -12.03
CA ALA A 41 5.96 6.81 -11.37
C ALA A 41 6.00 6.66 -9.84
N LEU A 42 6.13 5.44 -9.31
CA LEU A 42 6.22 5.17 -7.87
C LEU A 42 7.45 5.82 -7.22
N GLN A 43 8.54 6.02 -7.97
CA GLN A 43 9.72 6.73 -7.47
C GLN A 43 9.48 8.23 -7.23
N LYS A 44 8.42 8.79 -7.79
CA LYS A 44 8.16 10.25 -7.82
C LYS A 44 6.85 10.65 -7.15
N ARG A 45 6.02 9.70 -6.76
CA ARG A 45 4.67 9.94 -6.23
C ARG A 45 4.38 9.06 -5.03
N ASP A 46 3.71 9.65 -4.06
CA ASP A 46 3.13 8.90 -2.96
C ASP A 46 1.89 8.16 -3.48
N VAL A 47 1.93 6.84 -3.37
CA VAL A 47 0.86 5.92 -3.75
C VAL A 47 0.61 4.98 -2.60
N ASP A 48 -0.64 4.83 -2.19
CA ASP A 48 -1.04 3.97 -1.08
C ASP A 48 -1.47 2.59 -1.58
N LEU A 49 -2.05 2.52 -2.79
CA LEU A 49 -2.66 1.32 -3.34
C LEU A 49 -2.40 1.17 -4.85
N ILE A 50 -2.07 -0.04 -5.27
CA ILE A 50 -1.89 -0.39 -6.69
C ILE A 50 -2.95 -1.44 -7.08
N PHE A 51 -3.74 -1.15 -8.12
CA PHE A 51 -4.49 -2.15 -8.84
C PHE A 51 -3.61 -2.68 -9.98
N LEU A 52 -3.19 -3.93 -9.89
CA LEU A 52 -2.14 -4.50 -10.71
C LEU A 52 -2.63 -5.72 -11.49
N ASP A 53 -2.53 -5.70 -12.80
CA ASP A 53 -2.66 -6.92 -13.58
C ASP A 53 -1.40 -7.79 -13.46
N VAL A 54 -1.60 -9.08 -13.52
CA VAL A 54 -0.52 -10.08 -13.47
C VAL A 54 0.12 -10.27 -14.86
N GLU A 55 -0.70 -10.32 -15.89
CA GLU A 55 -0.25 -10.63 -17.25
C GLU A 55 -0.06 -9.35 -18.06
N MET A 56 1.15 -8.86 -18.07
CA MET A 56 1.55 -7.74 -18.91
C MET A 56 2.77 -8.09 -19.76
N PRO A 57 2.90 -7.49 -20.95
CA PRO A 57 4.10 -7.65 -21.78
C PRO A 57 5.35 -7.12 -21.06
N GLU A 58 6.51 -7.67 -21.41
CA GLU A 58 7.86 -7.29 -20.95
C GLU A 58 8.13 -7.57 -19.46
N MET A 59 7.22 -7.21 -18.57
CA MET A 59 7.33 -7.44 -17.13
C MET A 59 5.95 -7.78 -16.57
N SER A 60 5.81 -8.98 -16.04
CA SER A 60 4.58 -9.41 -15.36
C SER A 60 4.34 -8.66 -14.04
N GLY A 61 3.10 -8.67 -13.54
CA GLY A 61 2.80 -8.11 -12.22
C GLY A 61 3.58 -8.77 -11.08
N ILE A 62 3.90 -10.06 -11.21
CA ILE A 62 4.73 -10.79 -10.23
C ILE A 62 6.17 -10.27 -10.25
N GLU A 63 6.79 -10.15 -11.42
CA GLU A 63 8.14 -9.59 -11.55
C GLU A 63 8.20 -8.13 -11.09
N PHE A 64 7.13 -7.39 -11.32
CA PHE A 64 6.99 -6.03 -10.79
C PHE A 64 7.06 -6.04 -9.26
N LEU A 65 6.29 -6.88 -8.57
CA LEU A 65 6.34 -6.98 -7.10
C LEU A 65 7.72 -7.39 -6.59
N GLN A 66 8.38 -8.34 -7.24
CA GLN A 66 9.74 -8.78 -6.90
C GLN A 66 10.79 -7.68 -7.03
N SER A 67 10.53 -6.67 -7.85
CA SER A 67 11.47 -5.57 -8.12
C SER A 67 11.53 -4.49 -7.02
N PHE A 68 10.68 -4.59 -5.99
CA PHE A 68 10.62 -3.65 -4.87
C PHE A 68 10.92 -4.34 -3.54
N LYS A 69 11.53 -3.61 -2.60
CA LYS A 69 11.63 -4.01 -1.19
C LYS A 69 10.38 -3.60 -0.41
N ASP A 70 9.93 -2.38 -0.65
CA ASP A 70 8.76 -1.80 0.00
C ASP A 70 7.78 -1.38 -1.10
N VAL A 71 6.70 -2.12 -1.22
CA VAL A 71 5.63 -1.87 -2.20
C VAL A 71 4.45 -1.24 -1.46
N PRO A 72 3.75 -0.25 -2.07
CA PRO A 72 2.43 0.12 -1.60
C PRO A 72 1.50 -1.11 -1.51
N GLN A 73 0.37 -0.98 -0.85
CA GLN A 73 -0.61 -2.06 -0.86
C GLN A 73 -0.98 -2.44 -2.29
N VAL A 74 -1.17 -3.72 -2.55
CA VAL A 74 -1.49 -4.23 -3.88
C VAL A 74 -2.77 -5.03 -3.87
N ILE A 75 -3.70 -4.70 -4.76
CA ILE A 75 -4.82 -5.53 -5.15
C ILE A 75 -4.55 -6.05 -6.55
N MET A 76 -4.37 -7.35 -6.69
CA MET A 76 -4.21 -7.98 -8.00
C MET A 76 -5.55 -8.07 -8.71
N VAL A 77 -5.59 -7.68 -10.00
CA VAL A 77 -6.79 -7.75 -10.84
C VAL A 77 -6.44 -8.51 -12.12
N THR A 78 -6.82 -9.77 -12.22
CA THR A 78 -6.43 -10.64 -13.36
C THR A 78 -7.50 -11.63 -13.75
N SER A 79 -7.44 -12.12 -15.00
CA SER A 79 -8.33 -13.17 -15.51
C SER A 79 -7.94 -14.57 -15.04
N LYS A 80 -6.73 -14.78 -14.53
CA LYS A 80 -6.18 -16.10 -14.24
C LYS A 80 -6.18 -16.46 -12.75
N LYS A 81 -7.08 -17.34 -12.37
CA LYS A 81 -7.28 -17.78 -10.98
C LYS A 81 -6.07 -18.50 -10.35
N HIS A 82 -5.19 -19.11 -11.14
CA HIS A 82 -4.05 -19.85 -10.61
C HIS A 82 -2.97 -18.95 -10.00
N TYR A 83 -2.92 -17.67 -10.37
CA TYR A 83 -2.01 -16.71 -9.74
C TYR A 83 -2.43 -16.32 -8.32
N ALA A 84 -3.66 -16.65 -7.89
CA ALA A 84 -4.10 -16.38 -6.53
C ALA A 84 -3.18 -17.05 -5.48
N PHE A 85 -2.65 -18.25 -5.75
CA PHE A 85 -1.69 -18.91 -4.86
C PHE A 85 -0.35 -18.19 -4.80
N GLN A 86 0.16 -17.71 -5.93
CA GLN A 86 1.40 -16.95 -5.97
C GLN A 86 1.25 -15.57 -5.32
N ALA A 87 0.07 -14.96 -5.41
CA ALA A 87 -0.22 -13.70 -4.77
C ALA A 87 -0.02 -13.75 -3.24
N PHE A 88 -0.32 -14.88 -2.60
CA PHE A 88 -0.08 -15.07 -1.16
C PHE A 88 1.41 -15.05 -0.79
N GLU A 89 2.31 -15.45 -1.68
CA GLU A 89 3.76 -15.41 -1.44
C GLU A 89 4.32 -13.99 -1.43
N PHE A 90 3.60 -13.02 -2.02
CA PHE A 90 4.01 -11.63 -2.15
C PHE A 90 3.27 -10.67 -1.21
N ASP A 91 2.55 -11.20 -0.23
CA ASP A 91 1.83 -10.41 0.80
C ASP A 91 0.91 -9.33 0.19
N VAL A 92 0.25 -9.67 -0.95
CA VAL A 92 -0.70 -8.74 -1.56
C VAL A 92 -1.96 -8.60 -0.70
N THR A 93 -2.51 -7.42 -0.66
CA THR A 93 -3.68 -7.08 0.16
C THR A 93 -4.90 -7.89 -0.25
N ASP A 94 -5.12 -8.06 -1.54
CA ASP A 94 -6.25 -8.84 -2.06
C ASP A 94 -6.08 -9.21 -3.54
N TYR A 95 -7.00 -10.04 -4.02
CA TYR A 95 -7.06 -10.54 -5.39
C TYR A 95 -8.49 -10.44 -5.96
N ILE A 96 -8.64 -9.90 -7.16
CA ILE A 96 -9.90 -9.76 -7.87
C ILE A 96 -9.79 -10.47 -9.23
N SER A 97 -10.74 -11.37 -9.51
CA SER A 97 -10.82 -11.99 -10.84
C SER A 97 -11.57 -11.09 -11.82
N LYS A 98 -11.09 -10.98 -13.06
CA LYS A 98 -11.83 -10.38 -14.18
C LYS A 98 -12.92 -11.37 -14.69
N PRO A 99 -14.13 -10.91 -15.06
CA PRO A 99 -14.62 -9.52 -15.01
C PRO A 99 -14.83 -9.02 -13.58
N ILE A 100 -14.61 -7.72 -13.36
CA ILE A 100 -14.66 -7.12 -12.03
C ILE A 100 -16.11 -7.01 -11.56
N ASP A 101 -16.39 -7.61 -10.42
CA ASP A 101 -17.62 -7.43 -9.68
C ASP A 101 -17.48 -6.29 -8.67
N MET A 102 -18.49 -5.39 -8.59
CA MET A 102 -18.42 -4.20 -7.74
C MET A 102 -18.42 -4.50 -6.24
N ASP A 103 -19.14 -5.53 -5.81
CA ASP A 103 -19.17 -5.92 -4.39
C ASP A 103 -17.81 -6.50 -3.99
N ARG A 104 -17.21 -7.29 -4.88
CA ARG A 104 -15.88 -7.83 -4.70
C ARG A 104 -14.78 -6.73 -4.69
N PHE A 105 -14.90 -5.75 -5.59
CA PHE A 105 -14.02 -4.58 -5.65
C PHE A 105 -14.10 -3.77 -4.36
N SER A 106 -15.31 -3.45 -3.91
CA SER A 106 -15.55 -2.71 -2.66
C SER A 106 -14.98 -3.43 -1.44
N SER A 107 -15.14 -4.76 -1.37
CA SER A 107 -14.61 -5.59 -0.29
C SER A 107 -13.07 -5.56 -0.26
N ALA A 108 -12.41 -5.62 -1.41
CA ALA A 108 -10.96 -5.54 -1.52
C ALA A 108 -10.42 -4.17 -1.06
N VAL A 109 -11.10 -3.08 -1.47
CA VAL A 109 -10.75 -1.72 -1.03
C VAL A 109 -10.96 -1.54 0.47
N GLN A 110 -12.03 -2.10 1.05
CA GLN A 110 -12.25 -2.07 2.51
C GLN A 110 -11.12 -2.79 3.25
N ARG A 111 -10.64 -3.92 2.73
CA ARG A 111 -9.49 -4.63 3.28
C ARG A 111 -8.23 -3.75 3.24
N ALA A 112 -7.96 -3.08 2.12
CA ALA A 112 -6.83 -2.18 2.00
C ALA A 112 -6.89 -1.03 3.02
N ARG A 113 -8.07 -0.45 3.25
CA ARG A 113 -8.27 0.58 4.28
C ARG A 113 -7.99 0.07 5.70
N TYR A 114 -8.46 -1.12 5.99
CA TYR A 114 -8.22 -1.74 7.30
C TYR A 114 -6.72 -1.92 7.58
N TYR A 115 -5.96 -2.36 6.59
CA TYR A 115 -4.49 -2.47 6.71
C TYR A 115 -3.83 -1.09 6.88
N GLU A 116 -4.24 -0.08 6.11
CA GLU A 116 -3.72 1.30 6.24
C GLU A 116 -3.97 1.87 7.63
N GLU A 117 -5.17 1.70 8.17
CA GLU A 117 -5.54 2.18 9.51
C GLU A 117 -4.75 1.48 10.62
N ASN A 118 -4.50 0.18 10.48
CA ASN A 118 -3.72 -0.57 11.47
C ASN A 118 -2.23 -0.23 11.42
N LEU A 119 -1.65 -0.03 10.25
CA LEU A 119 -0.27 0.46 10.11
C LEU A 119 -0.11 1.83 10.80
N LYS A 120 -1.02 2.76 10.56
CA LYS A 120 -1.01 4.08 11.22
C LYS A 120 -1.19 3.98 12.74
N LYS A 121 -1.94 3.00 13.25
CA LYS A 121 -2.08 2.76 14.69
C LYS A 121 -0.78 2.20 15.28
N GLN A 122 -0.13 1.24 14.62
CA GLN A 122 1.16 0.72 15.06
C GLN A 122 2.23 1.82 15.10
N GLU A 123 2.33 2.67 14.09
CA GLU A 123 3.24 3.82 14.10
C GLU A 123 2.98 4.80 15.26
N THR A 124 1.74 4.85 15.77
CA THR A 124 1.41 5.68 16.94
C THR A 124 1.64 4.95 18.26
N GLU A 125 1.48 3.63 18.32
CA GLU A 125 1.76 2.81 19.50
C GLU A 125 3.27 2.63 19.73
N ASP A 126 4.07 2.62 18.67
CA ASP A 126 5.54 2.54 18.73
C ASP A 126 6.21 3.90 19.03
N SER A 127 5.46 4.90 19.45
CA SER A 127 5.99 6.22 19.77
C SER A 127 5.63 6.67 21.20
N LEU A 128 6.60 7.24 21.88
CA LEU A 128 6.44 7.88 23.17
C LEU A 128 6.33 9.40 23.02
N PHE A 129 5.33 10.00 23.69
CA PHE A 129 5.25 11.44 23.83
C PHE A 129 5.95 11.84 25.13
N ILE A 130 7.04 12.58 25.01
CA ILE A 130 7.81 13.06 26.16
C ILE A 130 7.70 14.56 26.27
N LYS A 131 7.58 15.03 27.52
CA LYS A 131 7.61 16.44 27.82
C LYS A 131 9.00 16.78 28.36
N SER A 132 9.77 17.56 27.60
CA SER A 132 11.07 18.11 28.04
C SER A 132 11.01 19.62 27.96
N ASP A 133 11.37 20.31 29.03
CA ASP A 133 11.39 21.79 29.12
C ASP A 133 10.06 22.47 28.71
N GLY A 134 8.95 21.80 28.98
CA GLY A 134 7.61 22.32 28.65
C GLY A 134 7.15 22.05 27.20
N VAL A 135 8.00 21.46 26.36
CA VAL A 135 7.70 21.09 24.98
C VAL A 135 7.39 19.60 24.91
N LEU A 136 6.29 19.26 24.22
CA LEU A 136 5.91 17.88 23.97
C LEU A 136 6.62 17.39 22.68
N GLY A 137 7.52 16.43 22.80
CA GLY A 137 8.21 15.79 21.68
C GLY A 137 7.70 14.37 21.48
N LYS A 138 7.58 13.94 20.23
CA LYS A 138 7.30 12.55 19.84
C LYS A 138 8.64 11.85 19.54
N ILE A 139 8.89 10.70 20.16
CA ILE A 139 10.07 9.86 19.90
C ILE A 139 9.59 8.46 19.55
N ASN A 140 10.13 7.86 18.49
CA ASN A 140 9.87 6.47 18.16
C ASN A 140 10.61 5.54 19.13
N ILE A 141 9.94 4.48 19.57
CA ILE A 141 10.53 3.51 20.52
C ILE A 141 11.79 2.87 19.95
N GLU A 142 11.82 2.62 18.65
CA GLU A 142 12.99 2.05 17.94
C GLU A 142 14.22 2.98 17.92
N GLU A 143 14.04 4.28 18.08
CA GLU A 143 15.13 5.27 18.15
C GLU A 143 15.77 5.31 19.54
N ILE A 144 15.15 4.67 20.55
CA ILE A 144 15.64 4.69 21.92
C ILE A 144 16.73 3.64 22.08
N LEU A 145 17.97 4.11 22.26
CA LEU A 145 19.13 3.24 22.50
C LEU A 145 19.16 2.69 23.94
N PHE A 146 18.91 3.56 24.90
CA PHE A 146 18.72 3.14 26.29
C PHE A 146 17.99 4.20 27.11
N VAL A 147 17.46 3.76 28.25
CA VAL A 147 16.73 4.58 29.23
C VAL A 147 17.48 4.52 30.54
N GLU A 148 17.85 5.69 31.09
CA GLU A 148 18.53 5.81 32.37
C GLU A 148 17.64 6.57 33.37
N ALA A 149 17.42 5.98 34.53
CA ALA A 149 16.68 6.65 35.61
C ALA A 149 17.66 7.45 36.49
N LEU A 150 17.45 8.75 36.59
CA LEU A 150 18.25 9.69 37.38
C LEU A 150 17.40 10.37 38.44
N GLY A 151 17.11 9.68 39.55
CA GLY A 151 16.24 10.19 40.62
C GLY A 151 14.83 10.47 40.10
N ASP A 152 14.43 11.73 40.10
CA ASP A 152 13.10 12.17 39.67
C ASP A 152 13.00 12.38 38.13
N TYR A 153 14.06 12.09 37.38
CA TYR A 153 14.16 12.30 35.94
C TYR A 153 14.48 11.00 35.20
N ILE A 154 14.02 10.93 33.96
CA ILE A 154 14.39 9.86 33.02
C ILE A 154 15.18 10.50 31.87
N LYS A 155 16.37 9.97 31.59
CA LYS A 155 17.16 10.33 30.41
C LYS A 155 16.93 9.29 29.34
N LEU A 156 16.47 9.73 28.19
CA LEU A 156 16.40 8.92 26.98
C LEU A 156 17.58 9.29 26.08
N VAL A 157 18.23 8.29 25.55
CA VAL A 157 19.27 8.45 24.54
C VAL A 157 18.77 7.83 23.24
N THR A 158 18.71 8.65 22.19
CA THR A 158 18.26 8.29 20.84
C THR A 158 19.40 8.42 19.86
#